data_11ecfc8fe2c515da1df11122a1084016
#
_entry.id   11ecfc8fe2c515da1df11122a1084016
#
_cell.length_a   1.000
_cell.length_b   1.000
_cell.length_c   1.000
_cell.angle_alpha   90.00
_cell.angle_beta   90.00
_cell.angle_gamma   90.00
#
_symmetry.space_group_name_H-M   'P 1'
#
loop_
_entity.id
_entity.type
_entity.pdbx_description
1 polymer ?
#
loop_
_entity_poly.entity_id
_entity_poly.type
_entity_poly.pdbx_seq_one_letter_code
_entity_poly.pdbx_strand_id
1 'polypeptide(L)'
;QLGNQGRQGFYAGKVAEHLVRAVRDAGGIWTLKDLADYRVVERAPLRVPLEQGRELISAPPPSAGGMALAQSLLMLQQLPWQQANRVQRTHLIVETLRRAYRDRGLLGDPDFVHNPVQQLLAPAYLQQLASSIDPQRATPSSSLPPSKTWQEGDHTTHFSVLDSEGNAVAATLSINLPFGAAFTAP
;
A
#
# COMPACT_ATOMS: atom_id res chain seq x y z
N GLN A 1 -16.05 12.20 -24.40
CA GLN A 1 -15.38 13.48 -24.05
C GLN A 1 -13.90 13.32 -23.80
N LEU A 2 -13.47 12.34 -22.98
CA LEU A 2 -12.07 12.08 -22.68
C LEU A 2 -11.21 11.88 -23.94
N GLY A 3 -11.69 11.10 -24.92
CA GLY A 3 -10.97 10.84 -26.17
C GLY A 3 -10.72 12.08 -27.02
N ASN A 4 -11.60 13.08 -26.95
CA ASN A 4 -11.51 14.29 -27.77
C ASN A 4 -10.89 15.48 -27.03
N GLN A 5 -11.01 15.53 -25.71
CA GLN A 5 -10.63 16.67 -24.87
C GLN A 5 -9.58 16.31 -23.81
N GLY A 6 -9.15 15.05 -23.75
CA GLY A 6 -8.19 14.58 -22.77
C GLY A 6 -8.61 14.95 -21.34
N ARG A 7 -7.66 15.43 -20.55
CA ARG A 7 -7.86 15.87 -19.16
C ARG A 7 -9.04 16.85 -18.99
N GLN A 8 -9.20 17.80 -19.91
CA GLN A 8 -10.26 18.81 -19.83
C GLN A 8 -11.66 18.19 -19.92
N GLY A 9 -11.80 17.08 -20.63
CA GLY A 9 -13.07 16.38 -20.79
C GLY A 9 -13.61 15.73 -19.50
N PHE A 10 -12.80 15.66 -18.44
CA PHE A 10 -13.20 15.08 -17.14
C PHE A 10 -13.03 16.07 -15.98
N TYR A 11 -11.86 16.72 -15.89
CA TYR A 11 -11.51 17.54 -14.72
C TYR A 11 -11.99 18.99 -14.83
N ALA A 12 -12.67 19.35 -15.95
CA ALA A 12 -13.25 20.67 -16.18
C ALA A 12 -14.58 20.57 -16.93
N GLY A 13 -15.27 21.69 -17.05
CA GLY A 13 -16.54 21.82 -17.79
C GLY A 13 -17.67 20.95 -17.25
N LYS A 14 -18.59 20.58 -18.13
CA LYS A 14 -19.87 19.94 -17.75
C LYS A 14 -19.74 18.67 -16.90
N VAL A 15 -18.74 17.80 -17.20
CA VAL A 15 -18.56 16.57 -16.43
C VAL A 15 -18.13 16.89 -15.01
N ALA A 16 -17.15 17.77 -14.85
CA ALA A 16 -16.70 18.20 -13.52
C ALA A 16 -17.82 18.88 -12.71
N GLU A 17 -18.59 19.75 -13.38
CA GLU A 17 -19.74 20.44 -12.76
C GLU A 17 -20.81 19.47 -12.29
N HIS A 18 -21.16 18.47 -13.11
CA HIS A 18 -22.15 17.45 -12.73
C HIS A 18 -21.65 16.59 -11.58
N LEU A 19 -20.38 16.14 -11.63
CA LEU A 19 -19.78 15.33 -10.54
C LEU A 19 -19.77 16.10 -9.23
N VAL A 20 -19.29 17.34 -9.23
CA VAL A 20 -19.23 18.17 -8.02
C VAL A 20 -20.62 18.42 -7.46
N ARG A 21 -21.60 18.72 -8.32
CA ARG A 21 -22.99 18.91 -7.90
C ARG A 21 -23.53 17.64 -7.25
N ALA A 22 -23.42 16.47 -7.90
CA ALA A 22 -23.92 15.21 -7.37
C ALA A 22 -23.28 14.85 -6.02
N VAL A 23 -21.97 15.06 -5.87
CA VAL A 23 -21.27 14.86 -4.60
C VAL A 23 -21.78 15.80 -3.52
N ARG A 24 -21.99 17.07 -3.84
CA ARG A 24 -22.53 18.08 -2.93
C ARG A 24 -23.98 17.78 -2.51
N ASP A 25 -24.81 17.39 -3.44
CA ASP A 25 -26.22 17.02 -3.19
C ASP A 25 -26.32 15.78 -2.28
N ALA A 26 -25.33 14.88 -2.36
CA ALA A 26 -25.19 13.72 -1.48
C ALA A 26 -24.50 14.04 -0.12
N GLY A 27 -24.23 15.31 0.18
CA GLY A 27 -23.60 15.73 1.45
C GLY A 27 -22.07 15.73 1.43
N GLY A 28 -21.44 15.50 0.29
CA GLY A 28 -19.98 15.54 0.15
C GLY A 28 -19.41 16.97 0.06
N ILE A 29 -18.10 17.09 0.06
CA ILE A 29 -17.39 18.38 0.20
C ILE A 29 -16.62 18.82 -1.06
N TRP A 30 -16.69 18.08 -2.16
CA TRP A 30 -15.93 18.39 -3.38
C TRP A 30 -16.21 19.78 -3.92
N THR A 31 -15.18 20.36 -4.53
CA THR A 31 -15.24 21.60 -5.29
C THR A 31 -14.68 21.41 -6.70
N LEU A 32 -15.00 22.30 -7.61
CA LEU A 32 -14.38 22.30 -8.95
C LEU A 32 -12.87 22.48 -8.87
N LYS A 33 -12.39 23.17 -7.84
CA LYS A 33 -10.95 23.36 -7.59
C LYS A 33 -10.25 22.04 -7.31
N ASP A 34 -10.85 21.13 -6.55
CA ASP A 34 -10.27 19.83 -6.22
C ASP A 34 -10.01 19.01 -7.49
N LEU A 35 -10.96 19.05 -8.45
CA LEU A 35 -10.81 18.40 -9.75
C LEU A 35 -9.76 19.12 -10.62
N ALA A 36 -9.80 20.44 -10.69
CA ALA A 36 -8.88 21.23 -11.52
C ALA A 36 -7.42 21.11 -11.04
N ASP A 37 -7.22 21.02 -9.74
CA ASP A 37 -5.90 20.95 -9.11
C ASP A 37 -5.31 19.53 -9.09
N TYR A 38 -6.12 18.49 -9.34
CA TYR A 38 -5.63 17.12 -9.34
C TYR A 38 -4.46 16.95 -10.32
N ARG A 39 -3.42 16.31 -9.87
CA ARG A 39 -2.22 15.99 -10.68
C ARG A 39 -1.79 14.55 -10.42
N VAL A 40 -1.28 13.92 -11.45
CA VAL A 40 -0.55 12.66 -11.30
C VAL A 40 0.78 12.96 -10.62
N VAL A 41 1.11 12.19 -9.60
CA VAL A 41 2.39 12.29 -8.89
C VAL A 41 3.25 11.09 -9.26
N GLU A 42 4.38 11.34 -9.89
CA GLU A 42 5.40 10.33 -10.14
C GLU A 42 6.30 10.20 -8.91
N ARG A 43 6.47 8.98 -8.41
CA ARG A 43 7.30 8.70 -7.23
C ARG A 43 8.38 7.69 -7.59
N ALA A 44 9.58 7.89 -7.08
CA ALA A 44 10.64 6.91 -7.19
C ALA A 44 10.22 5.60 -6.50
N PRO A 45 10.43 4.43 -7.12
CA PRO A 45 10.07 3.16 -6.51
C PRO A 45 10.87 2.90 -5.23
N LEU A 46 10.25 2.18 -4.30
CA LEU A 46 10.97 1.59 -3.17
C LEU A 46 11.90 0.50 -3.71
N ARG A 47 13.21 0.64 -3.44
CA ARG A 47 14.24 -0.34 -3.81
C ARG A 47 14.90 -0.87 -2.55
N VAL A 48 14.89 -2.18 -2.39
CA VAL A 48 15.43 -2.83 -1.20
C VAL A 48 16.33 -3.99 -1.65
N PRO A 49 17.64 -3.92 -1.39
CA PRO A 49 18.54 -5.02 -1.69
C PRO A 49 18.20 -6.25 -0.82
N LEU A 50 18.23 -7.40 -1.42
CA LEU A 50 18.02 -8.70 -0.80
C LEU A 50 19.25 -9.57 -0.99
N GLU A 51 19.32 -10.71 -0.27
CA GLU A 51 20.39 -11.69 -0.42
C GLU A 51 20.54 -12.21 -1.86
N GLN A 52 21.73 -12.71 -2.17
CA GLN A 52 22.08 -13.30 -3.48
C GLN A 52 21.97 -12.31 -4.65
N GLY A 53 22.19 -11.02 -4.41
CA GLY A 53 22.17 -9.97 -5.44
C GLY A 53 20.77 -9.66 -5.99
N ARG A 54 19.73 -10.12 -5.31
CA ARG A 54 18.33 -9.79 -5.66
C ARG A 54 17.97 -8.42 -5.12
N GLU A 55 16.99 -7.81 -5.74
CA GLU A 55 16.41 -6.54 -5.32
C GLU A 55 14.88 -6.64 -5.31
N LEU A 56 14.26 -6.14 -4.25
CA LEU A 56 12.82 -5.86 -4.25
C LEU A 56 12.59 -4.46 -4.81
N ILE A 57 11.78 -4.36 -5.86
CA ILE A 57 11.29 -3.10 -6.40
C ILE A 57 9.79 -3.08 -6.23
N SER A 58 9.27 -2.05 -5.55
CA SER A 58 7.84 -1.96 -5.24
C SER A 58 7.37 -0.52 -5.19
N ALA A 59 6.05 -0.33 -5.10
CA ALA A 59 5.46 0.99 -4.91
C ALA A 59 5.90 1.59 -3.56
N PRO A 60 6.28 2.87 -3.54
CA PRO A 60 6.61 3.59 -2.32
C PRO A 60 5.33 4.04 -1.59
N PRO A 61 5.42 4.64 -0.39
CA PRO A 61 4.28 5.35 0.18
C PRO A 61 3.65 6.35 -0.81
N PRO A 62 2.32 6.47 -0.82
CA PRO A 62 1.35 6.04 0.20
C PRO A 62 1.02 4.54 0.20
N SER A 63 1.53 3.75 -0.75
CA SER A 63 1.36 2.30 -0.71
C SER A 63 2.20 1.69 0.42
N ALA A 64 1.56 1.04 1.37
CA ALA A 64 2.25 0.37 2.47
C ALA A 64 2.68 -1.07 2.14
N GLY A 65 2.17 -1.64 1.03
CA GLY A 65 2.43 -3.04 0.65
C GLY A 65 3.90 -3.34 0.41
N GLY A 66 4.60 -2.45 -0.31
CA GLY A 66 6.04 -2.59 -0.57
C GLY A 66 6.88 -2.58 0.71
N MET A 67 6.53 -1.72 1.66
CA MET A 67 7.19 -1.66 2.97
C MET A 67 6.96 -2.93 3.78
N ALA A 68 5.72 -3.41 3.87
CA ALA A 68 5.39 -4.63 4.59
C ALA A 68 6.11 -5.86 3.98
N LEU A 69 6.18 -5.93 2.65
CA LEU A 69 6.90 -6.99 1.96
C LEU A 69 8.41 -6.91 2.23
N ALA A 70 9.00 -5.71 2.12
CA ALA A 70 10.41 -5.49 2.40
C ALA A 70 10.79 -5.90 3.83
N GLN A 71 10.07 -5.41 4.83
CA GLN A 71 10.30 -5.78 6.23
C GLN A 71 10.18 -7.29 6.45
N SER A 72 9.14 -7.91 5.89
CA SER A 72 8.93 -9.36 6.04
C SER A 72 10.06 -10.17 5.43
N LEU A 73 10.51 -9.84 4.23
CA LEU A 73 11.61 -10.54 3.57
C LEU A 73 12.93 -10.35 4.33
N LEU A 74 13.24 -9.13 4.74
CA LEU A 74 14.47 -8.84 5.50
C LEU A 74 14.49 -9.49 6.90
N MET A 75 13.33 -9.61 7.56
CA MET A 75 13.21 -10.39 8.80
C MET A 75 13.37 -11.89 8.55
N LEU A 76 12.75 -12.44 7.49
CA LEU A 76 12.87 -13.85 7.14
C LEU A 76 14.31 -14.27 6.85
N GLN A 77 15.14 -13.41 6.27
CA GLN A 77 16.56 -13.66 6.06
C GLN A 77 17.36 -13.86 7.37
N GLN A 78 16.88 -13.30 8.48
CA GLN A 78 17.51 -13.41 9.79
C GLN A 78 16.97 -14.59 10.63
N LEU A 79 15.97 -15.29 10.16
CA LEU A 79 15.31 -16.39 10.84
C LEU A 79 15.78 -17.74 10.26
N PRO A 80 15.60 -18.87 10.97
CA PRO A 80 16.03 -20.20 10.52
C PRO A 80 15.13 -20.75 9.39
N TRP A 81 14.92 -19.92 8.35
CA TRP A 81 14.03 -20.18 7.24
C TRP A 81 14.45 -21.41 6.42
N GLN A 82 15.75 -21.55 6.18
CA GLN A 82 16.29 -22.59 5.32
C GLN A 82 16.09 -23.99 5.91
N GLN A 83 16.19 -24.12 7.24
CA GLN A 83 16.06 -25.37 7.98
C GLN A 83 14.61 -25.66 8.36
N ALA A 84 13.71 -24.69 8.21
CA ALA A 84 12.32 -24.79 8.63
C ALA A 84 11.51 -25.74 7.73
N ASN A 85 10.70 -26.61 8.33
CA ASN A 85 9.70 -27.39 7.62
C ASN A 85 8.52 -26.50 7.18
N ARG A 86 7.58 -27.07 6.40
CA ARG A 86 6.45 -26.31 5.83
C ARG A 86 5.63 -25.56 6.90
N VAL A 87 5.35 -26.20 8.02
CA VAL A 87 4.54 -25.59 9.10
C VAL A 87 5.30 -24.43 9.73
N GLN A 88 6.57 -24.64 10.05
CA GLN A 88 7.44 -23.62 10.61
C GLN A 88 7.60 -22.42 9.64
N ARG A 89 7.75 -22.67 8.33
CA ARG A 89 7.80 -21.58 7.33
C ARG A 89 6.52 -20.77 7.33
N THR A 90 5.35 -21.40 7.37
CA THR A 90 4.08 -20.69 7.47
C THR A 90 4.02 -19.85 8.75
N HIS A 91 4.44 -20.42 9.88
CA HIS A 91 4.51 -19.69 11.14
C HIS A 91 5.43 -18.47 11.07
N LEU A 92 6.64 -18.60 10.53
CA LEU A 92 7.59 -17.49 10.38
C LEU A 92 7.05 -16.38 9.45
N ILE A 93 6.40 -16.75 8.34
CA ILE A 93 5.73 -15.79 7.45
C ILE A 93 4.66 -15.00 8.22
N VAL A 94 3.78 -15.69 8.94
CA VAL A 94 2.71 -15.05 9.70
C VAL A 94 3.29 -14.10 10.76
N GLU A 95 4.30 -14.53 11.50
CA GLU A 95 4.92 -13.71 12.55
C GLU A 95 5.64 -12.46 11.97
N THR A 96 6.32 -12.58 10.85
CA THR A 96 6.93 -11.42 10.18
C THR A 96 5.89 -10.46 9.64
N LEU A 97 4.84 -10.98 8.97
CA LEU A 97 3.74 -10.15 8.48
C LEU A 97 3.03 -9.40 9.60
N ARG A 98 2.77 -10.04 10.75
CA ARG A 98 2.13 -9.39 11.90
C ARG A 98 2.92 -8.17 12.38
N ARG A 99 4.25 -8.23 12.39
CA ARG A 99 5.11 -7.10 12.77
C ARG A 99 5.12 -6.02 11.72
N ALA A 100 5.26 -6.40 10.46
CA ALA A 100 5.20 -5.46 9.33
C ALA A 100 3.85 -4.74 9.24
N TYR A 101 2.74 -5.44 9.47
CA TYR A 101 1.41 -4.84 9.49
C TYR A 101 1.18 -3.93 10.69
N ARG A 102 1.79 -4.22 11.84
CA ARG A 102 1.79 -3.26 12.96
C ARG A 102 2.45 -1.94 12.55
N ASP A 103 3.60 -2.00 11.91
CA ASP A 103 4.37 -0.83 11.49
C ASP A 103 3.71 -0.08 10.33
N ARG A 104 2.89 -0.75 9.53
CA ARG A 104 2.10 -0.15 8.46
C ARG A 104 1.29 1.07 8.93
N GLY A 105 0.79 1.05 10.16
CA GLY A 105 0.07 2.17 10.75
C GLY A 105 0.88 3.46 10.92
N LEU A 106 2.21 3.41 10.72
CA LEU A 106 3.09 4.58 10.73
C LEU A 106 3.22 5.25 9.36
N LEU A 107 2.66 4.64 8.32
CA LEU A 107 2.75 5.11 6.94
C LEU A 107 1.48 5.84 6.51
N GLY A 108 1.63 6.79 5.61
CA GLY A 108 0.52 7.55 5.03
C GLY A 108 0.97 8.26 3.76
N ASP A 109 0.12 9.15 3.24
CA ASP A 109 0.47 9.94 2.06
C ASP A 109 1.63 10.89 2.40
N PRO A 110 2.78 10.78 1.71
CA PRO A 110 3.98 11.57 1.98
C PRO A 110 3.79 13.09 1.75
N ASP A 111 2.73 13.49 1.06
CA ASP A 111 2.41 14.92 0.90
C ASP A 111 1.82 15.51 2.20
N PHE A 112 1.37 14.66 3.12
CA PHE A 112 0.73 15.06 4.39
C PHE A 112 1.36 14.47 5.64
N VAL A 113 2.09 13.34 5.51
CA VAL A 113 2.62 12.58 6.66
C VAL A 113 4.07 12.22 6.43
N HIS A 114 4.90 12.41 7.45
CA HIS A 114 6.25 11.86 7.42
C HIS A 114 6.22 10.33 7.50
N ASN A 115 6.83 9.66 6.52
CA ASN A 115 6.96 8.21 6.47
C ASN A 115 8.37 7.81 6.92
N PRO A 116 8.54 7.11 8.05
CA PRO A 116 9.86 6.76 8.59
C PRO A 116 10.48 5.54 7.87
N VAL A 117 10.53 5.57 6.52
CA VAL A 117 10.96 4.45 5.67
C VAL A 117 12.35 3.94 6.05
N GLN A 118 13.32 4.85 6.22
CA GLN A 118 14.69 4.48 6.57
C GLN A 118 14.78 3.82 7.94
N GLN A 119 14.02 4.32 8.91
CA GLN A 119 13.98 3.74 10.25
C GLN A 119 13.37 2.33 10.24
N LEU A 120 12.25 2.16 9.52
CA LEU A 120 11.53 0.89 9.43
C LEU A 120 12.33 -0.19 8.67
N LEU A 121 13.25 0.20 7.80
CA LEU A 121 14.15 -0.69 7.08
C LEU A 121 15.57 -0.75 7.67
N ALA A 122 15.82 -0.07 8.79
CA ALA A 122 17.13 -0.08 9.43
C ALA A 122 17.51 -1.50 9.92
N PRO A 123 18.72 -1.99 9.64
CA PRO A 123 19.13 -3.35 10.02
C PRO A 123 18.94 -3.67 11.50
N ALA A 124 19.29 -2.74 12.38
CA ALA A 124 19.14 -2.91 13.82
C ALA A 124 17.67 -3.06 14.24
N TYR A 125 16.77 -2.28 13.62
CA TYR A 125 15.33 -2.39 13.89
C TYR A 125 14.77 -3.72 13.41
N LEU A 126 15.11 -4.14 12.20
CA LEU A 126 14.68 -5.42 11.64
C LEU A 126 15.22 -6.60 12.44
N GLN A 127 16.47 -6.51 12.94
CA GLN A 127 17.04 -7.50 13.83
C GLN A 127 16.27 -7.59 15.14
N GLN A 128 15.93 -6.47 15.74
CA GLN A 128 15.09 -6.43 16.94
C GLN A 128 13.74 -7.10 16.72
N LEU A 129 13.07 -6.81 15.60
CA LEU A 129 11.81 -7.45 15.25
C LEU A 129 11.96 -8.96 15.04
N ALA A 130 12.94 -9.38 14.25
CA ALA A 130 13.20 -10.81 13.99
C ALA A 130 13.53 -11.57 15.28
N SER A 131 14.38 -11.02 16.15
CA SER A 131 14.74 -11.63 17.44
C SER A 131 13.55 -11.77 18.42
N SER A 132 12.50 -11.01 18.20
CA SER A 132 11.27 -11.12 19.00
C SER A 132 10.34 -12.27 18.53
N ILE A 133 10.69 -12.99 17.46
CA ILE A 133 9.91 -14.11 16.94
C ILE A 133 10.44 -15.41 17.57
N ASP A 134 9.57 -16.13 18.28
CA ASP A 134 9.83 -17.50 18.68
C ASP A 134 9.50 -18.43 17.51
N PRO A 135 10.46 -19.21 16.98
CA PRO A 135 10.21 -20.08 15.84
C PRO A 135 9.23 -21.23 16.10
N GLN A 136 8.90 -21.50 17.37
CA GLN A 136 8.06 -22.63 17.78
C GLN A 136 6.73 -22.20 18.40
N ARG A 137 6.59 -20.92 18.75
CA ARG A 137 5.43 -20.42 19.49
C ARG A 137 4.89 -19.13 18.92
N ALA A 138 3.58 -19.08 18.71
CA ALA A 138 2.91 -17.85 18.25
C ALA A 138 2.99 -16.74 19.31
N THR A 139 3.34 -15.54 18.88
CA THR A 139 3.34 -14.34 19.72
C THR A 139 1.90 -13.98 20.09
N PRO A 140 1.53 -13.83 21.36
CA PRO A 140 0.20 -13.35 21.74
C PRO A 140 -0.09 -11.98 21.12
N SER A 141 -1.30 -11.78 20.57
CA SER A 141 -1.66 -10.50 19.92
C SER A 141 -1.59 -9.32 20.90
N SER A 142 -1.86 -9.53 22.17
CA SER A 142 -1.70 -8.52 23.21
C SER A 142 -0.26 -8.02 23.39
N SER A 143 0.74 -8.81 22.98
CA SER A 143 2.16 -8.43 23.01
C SER A 143 2.60 -7.64 21.77
N LEU A 144 1.73 -7.52 20.77
CA LEU A 144 1.95 -6.75 19.53
C LEU A 144 0.85 -5.69 19.40
N PRO A 145 0.86 -4.66 20.26
CA PRO A 145 -0.16 -3.62 20.17
C PRO A 145 -0.09 -2.93 18.79
N PRO A 146 -1.23 -2.60 18.19
CA PRO A 146 -1.27 -1.87 16.93
C PRO A 146 -0.63 -0.49 17.12
N SER A 147 0.15 -0.06 16.14
CA SER A 147 0.75 1.29 16.15
C SER A 147 -0.30 2.39 15.99
N LYS A 148 -1.32 2.16 15.19
CA LYS A 148 -2.58 2.92 15.05
C LYS A 148 -3.61 2.02 14.37
N THR A 149 -4.88 2.16 14.76
CA THR A 149 -5.99 1.47 14.09
C THR A 149 -6.50 2.32 12.93
N TRP A 150 -6.22 1.91 11.71
CA TRP A 150 -6.91 2.39 10.53
C TRP A 150 -7.90 1.31 10.09
N GLN A 151 -9.15 1.70 9.84
CA GLN A 151 -10.07 0.83 9.11
C GLN A 151 -9.74 0.97 7.61
N GLU A 152 -9.26 -0.10 7.02
CA GLU A 152 -9.07 -0.18 5.57
C GLU A 152 -10.32 -0.75 4.91
N GLY A 153 -10.67 -0.20 3.75
CA GLY A 153 -11.70 -0.80 2.91
C GLY A 153 -11.19 -2.09 2.29
N ASP A 154 -12.01 -3.15 2.31
CA ASP A 154 -11.68 -4.48 1.79
C ASP A 154 -11.86 -4.62 0.27
N HIS A 155 -12.09 -3.51 -0.46
CA HIS A 155 -12.56 -3.54 -1.85
C HIS A 155 -11.61 -2.82 -2.79
N THR A 156 -10.65 -3.59 -3.28
CA THR A 156 -9.62 -3.12 -4.21
C THR A 156 -9.42 -4.17 -5.29
N THR A 157 -9.29 -3.73 -6.53
CA THR A 157 -8.94 -4.58 -7.67
C THR A 157 -7.50 -4.32 -8.08
N HIS A 158 -6.78 -5.38 -8.38
CA HIS A 158 -5.44 -5.33 -8.94
C HIS A 158 -5.37 -6.15 -10.21
N PHE A 159 -4.70 -5.62 -11.24
CA PHE A 159 -4.39 -6.39 -12.44
C PHE A 159 -2.95 -6.11 -12.92
N SER A 160 -2.38 -7.07 -13.59
CA SER A 160 -1.08 -6.95 -14.24
C SER A 160 -1.21 -7.32 -15.72
N VAL A 161 -0.54 -6.58 -16.56
CA VAL A 161 -0.48 -6.82 -18.01
C VAL A 161 0.99 -6.91 -18.41
N LEU A 162 1.30 -7.93 -19.19
CA LEU A 162 2.60 -8.10 -19.84
C LEU A 162 2.34 -8.25 -21.33
N ASP A 163 2.95 -7.43 -22.17
CA ASP A 163 2.85 -7.55 -23.60
C ASP A 163 3.97 -8.40 -24.22
N SER A 164 3.88 -8.62 -25.53
CA SER A 164 4.87 -9.41 -26.26
C SER A 164 6.24 -8.73 -26.41
N GLU A 165 6.33 -7.44 -26.14
CA GLU A 165 7.56 -6.65 -26.19
C GLU A 165 8.25 -6.60 -24.81
N GLY A 166 7.62 -7.18 -23.77
CA GLY A 166 8.14 -7.19 -22.41
C GLY A 166 7.76 -5.96 -21.59
N ASN A 167 6.88 -5.09 -22.11
CA ASN A 167 6.33 -4.00 -21.30
C ASN A 167 5.41 -4.56 -20.23
N ALA A 168 5.53 -4.06 -19.02
CA ALA A 168 4.76 -4.53 -17.88
C ALA A 168 4.01 -3.38 -17.21
N VAL A 169 2.74 -3.59 -16.90
CA VAL A 169 1.90 -2.67 -16.13
C VAL A 169 1.28 -3.44 -14.97
N ALA A 170 1.38 -2.89 -13.78
CA ALA A 170 0.63 -3.35 -12.61
C ALA A 170 -0.22 -2.18 -12.11
N ALA A 171 -1.52 -2.39 -12.02
CA ALA A 171 -2.46 -1.34 -11.61
C ALA A 171 -3.35 -1.80 -10.46
N THR A 172 -3.41 -0.98 -9.44
CA THR A 172 -4.33 -1.15 -8.32
C THR A 172 -5.37 -0.05 -8.35
N LEU A 173 -6.64 -0.42 -8.40
CA LEU A 173 -7.77 0.52 -8.42
C LEU A 173 -8.64 0.26 -7.20
N SER A 174 -8.99 1.32 -6.50
CA SER A 174 -9.86 1.24 -5.34
C SER A 174 -10.92 2.34 -5.38
N ILE A 175 -12.13 1.99 -5.02
CA ILE A 175 -13.21 2.94 -4.72
C ILE A 175 -13.56 2.93 -3.22
N ASN A 176 -12.65 2.37 -2.42
CA ASN A 176 -12.64 2.30 -0.96
C ASN A 176 -13.69 1.38 -0.34
N LEU A 177 -14.95 1.48 -0.74
CA LEU A 177 -16.07 0.66 -0.26
C LEU A 177 -16.78 -0.01 -1.44
N PRO A 178 -17.56 -1.12 -1.22
CA PRO A 178 -18.42 -1.67 -2.27
C PRO A 178 -19.34 -0.56 -2.80
N PHE A 179 -19.36 -0.40 -4.11
CA PHE A 179 -20.13 0.67 -4.76
C PHE A 179 -19.70 2.11 -4.40
N GLY A 180 -18.48 2.30 -3.88
CA GLY A 180 -17.93 3.60 -3.52
C GLY A 180 -18.79 4.32 -2.48
N ALA A 181 -19.23 5.54 -2.78
CA ALA A 181 -20.08 6.34 -1.90
C ALA A 181 -21.58 5.93 -1.94
N ALA A 182 -21.91 4.86 -2.65
CA ALA A 182 -23.28 4.30 -2.78
C ALA A 182 -24.33 5.28 -3.35
N PHE A 183 -23.90 6.22 -4.19
CA PHE A 183 -24.80 7.05 -5.00
C PHE A 183 -24.32 7.13 -6.45
N THR A 184 -25.21 7.49 -7.37
CA THR A 184 -24.88 7.66 -8.79
C THR A 184 -24.95 9.14 -9.17
N ALA A 185 -23.89 9.66 -9.78
CA ALA A 185 -23.93 10.95 -10.42
C ALA A 185 -24.71 10.85 -11.75
N PRO A 186 -25.56 11.83 -12.11
CA PRO A 186 -26.32 11.85 -13.36
C PRO A 186 -25.46 12.02 -14.60
#